data_e84c1067a2fede457582ea743d5ef2f1
#
_entry.id   e84c1067a2fede457582ea743d5ef2f1
#
_cell.length_a   1.000
_cell.length_b   1.000
_cell.length_c   1.000
_cell.angle_alpha   90.00
_cell.angle_beta   90.00
_cell.angle_gamma   90.00
#
_symmetry.space_group_name_H-M   'P 1'
#
loop_
_entity.id
_entity.type
_entity.pdbx_description
1 polymer ?
#
loop_
_entity_poly.entity_id
_entity_poly.type
_entity_poly.pdbx_seq_one_letter_code
_entity_poly.pdbx_strand_id
1 'polypeptide(L)'
;MARFKSTITDRGAEVLTAFLAAGKRLVLVSAAAGDGVAQVSPNTLTALVNPINVNAQIGEKTFVESNPSYMRIPVQVTNAGLEAAQYVREVATFALDEKDAPFMFSYSWLDGADSDNILPPDSFLGRAGMD
;
A
#
# COMPACT_ATOMS: atom_id res chain seq x y z
N MET A 1 15.68 -3.43 10.69
CA MET A 1 14.83 -2.89 9.63
C MET A 1 13.62 -3.78 9.41
N ALA A 2 12.45 -3.18 9.40
CA ALA A 2 11.21 -3.94 9.22
C ALA A 2 11.12 -4.51 7.79
N ARG A 3 10.60 -5.72 7.69
CA ARG A 3 10.39 -6.40 6.42
C ARG A 3 8.90 -6.62 6.19
N PHE A 4 8.42 -6.16 5.07
CA PHE A 4 7.06 -6.40 4.66
C PHE A 4 6.98 -7.65 3.78
N LYS A 5 6.00 -8.50 4.07
CA LYS A 5 5.57 -9.53 3.15
C LYS A 5 4.46 -8.94 2.29
N SER A 6 4.35 -9.42 1.07
CA SER A 6 3.40 -8.86 0.12
C SER A 6 2.67 -9.94 -0.65
N THR A 7 1.42 -9.65 -1.01
CA THR A 7 0.65 -10.51 -1.91
C THR A 7 -0.25 -9.65 -2.78
N ILE A 8 -0.57 -10.17 -3.97
CA ILE A 8 -1.66 -9.61 -4.77
C ILE A 8 -2.96 -10.13 -4.17
N THR A 9 -3.95 -9.25 -4.05
CA THR A 9 -5.25 -9.66 -3.52
C THR A 9 -5.97 -10.56 -4.52
N ASP A 10 -6.95 -11.33 -4.03
CA ASP A 10 -7.76 -12.18 -4.92
C ASP A 10 -8.47 -11.31 -5.97
N ARG A 11 -9.00 -10.16 -5.56
CA ARG A 11 -9.62 -9.22 -6.49
C ARG A 11 -8.60 -8.68 -7.49
N GLY A 12 -7.39 -8.40 -7.03
CA GLY A 12 -6.30 -7.93 -7.89
C GLY A 12 -5.96 -8.95 -8.97
N ALA A 13 -5.84 -10.21 -8.60
CA ALA A 13 -5.54 -11.27 -9.56
C ALA A 13 -6.67 -11.43 -10.58
N GLU A 14 -7.93 -11.35 -10.12
CA GLU A 14 -9.11 -11.45 -10.97
C GLU A 14 -9.15 -10.33 -12.02
N VAL A 15 -8.98 -9.08 -11.57
CA VAL A 15 -9.02 -7.92 -12.48
C VAL A 15 -7.83 -7.93 -13.43
N LEU A 16 -6.64 -8.28 -12.93
CA LEU A 16 -5.46 -8.34 -13.79
C LEU A 16 -5.63 -9.36 -14.90
N THR A 17 -6.18 -10.54 -14.58
CA THR A 17 -6.44 -11.58 -15.57
C THR A 17 -7.39 -11.07 -16.66
N ALA A 18 -8.45 -10.38 -16.26
CA ALA A 18 -9.42 -9.81 -17.21
C ALA A 18 -8.78 -8.74 -18.10
N PHE A 19 -7.92 -7.88 -17.52
CA PHE A 19 -7.25 -6.83 -18.28
C PHE A 19 -6.27 -7.42 -19.30
N LEU A 20 -5.48 -8.40 -18.89
CA LEU A 20 -4.52 -9.05 -19.79
C LEU A 20 -5.25 -9.76 -20.94
N ALA A 21 -6.36 -10.43 -20.65
CA ALA A 21 -7.16 -11.09 -21.68
C ALA A 21 -7.76 -10.09 -22.68
N ALA A 22 -8.04 -8.87 -22.23
CA ALA A 22 -8.58 -7.82 -23.08
C ALA A 22 -7.49 -6.98 -23.78
N GLY A 23 -6.22 -7.29 -23.58
CA GLY A 23 -5.11 -6.52 -24.12
C GLY A 23 -4.95 -5.15 -23.48
N LYS A 24 -5.45 -4.97 -22.28
CA LYS A 24 -5.37 -3.72 -21.55
C LYS A 24 -4.29 -3.75 -20.48
N ARG A 25 -3.79 -2.60 -20.11
CA ARG A 25 -2.86 -2.44 -19.01
C ARG A 25 -3.56 -2.01 -17.74
N LEU A 26 -3.21 -2.67 -16.63
CA LEU A 26 -3.64 -2.26 -15.31
C LEU A 26 -2.59 -1.30 -14.75
N VAL A 27 -3.04 -0.14 -14.24
CA VAL A 27 -2.13 0.85 -13.67
C VAL A 27 -2.47 1.05 -12.20
N LEU A 28 -1.44 1.15 -11.38
CA LEU A 28 -1.59 1.46 -9.97
C LEU A 28 -1.71 2.98 -9.81
N VAL A 29 -2.72 3.42 -9.08
CA VAL A 29 -3.07 4.84 -8.99
C VAL A 29 -2.81 5.45 -7.63
N SER A 30 -2.79 4.64 -6.57
CA SER A 30 -2.59 5.19 -5.24
C SER A 30 -2.06 4.12 -4.28
N ALA A 31 -1.64 4.58 -3.12
CA ALA A 31 -1.22 3.71 -2.03
C ALA A 31 -1.76 4.26 -0.71
N ALA A 32 -1.84 3.40 0.28
CA ALA A 32 -2.25 3.79 1.61
C ALA A 32 -1.56 2.88 2.63
N ALA A 33 -1.50 3.34 3.87
CA ALA A 33 -0.88 2.60 4.95
C ALA A 33 -1.82 2.50 6.14
N GLY A 34 -1.55 1.55 7.01
CA GLY A 34 -2.34 1.34 8.20
C GLY A 34 -1.51 0.74 9.32
N ASP A 35 -2.11 0.62 10.50
CA ASP A 35 -1.47 0.01 11.65
C ASP A 35 -2.17 -1.26 12.12
N GLY A 36 -3.06 -1.79 11.30
CA GLY A 36 -3.79 -3.00 11.63
C GLY A 36 -3.00 -4.27 11.37
N VAL A 37 -3.49 -5.36 11.91
CA VAL A 37 -2.93 -6.70 11.72
C VAL A 37 -4.03 -7.59 11.19
N ALA A 38 -3.78 -8.20 10.03
CA ALA A 38 -4.79 -9.07 9.39
C ALA A 38 -5.06 -10.30 10.23
N GLN A 39 -6.33 -10.60 10.44
CA GLN A 39 -6.78 -11.79 11.18
C GLN A 39 -7.25 -12.89 10.24
N VAL A 40 -7.15 -12.67 8.94
CA VAL A 40 -7.52 -13.61 7.88
C VAL A 40 -6.37 -13.68 6.88
N SER A 41 -6.46 -14.58 5.91
CA SER A 41 -5.44 -14.65 4.86
C SER A 41 -5.32 -13.32 4.13
N PRO A 42 -4.13 -12.73 4.06
CA PRO A 42 -3.97 -11.37 3.50
C PRO A 42 -4.46 -11.22 2.07
N ASN A 43 -4.36 -12.26 1.25
CA ASN A 43 -4.84 -12.20 -0.13
C ASN A 43 -6.36 -12.03 -0.25
N THR A 44 -7.11 -12.32 0.81
CA THR A 44 -8.58 -12.19 0.80
C THR A 44 -9.06 -10.79 1.19
N LEU A 45 -8.15 -9.92 1.60
CA LEU A 45 -8.52 -8.57 2.04
C LEU A 45 -8.93 -7.70 0.85
N THR A 46 -9.89 -6.82 1.09
CA THR A 46 -10.34 -5.83 0.11
C THR A 46 -10.10 -4.40 0.59
N ALA A 47 -9.60 -4.25 1.81
CA ALA A 47 -9.30 -2.96 2.40
C ALA A 47 -8.26 -3.13 3.49
N LEU A 48 -7.60 -2.03 3.87
CA LEU A 48 -6.70 -2.04 5.02
C LEU A 48 -7.48 -2.37 6.29
N VAL A 49 -6.83 -3.09 7.19
CA VAL A 49 -7.47 -3.49 8.46
C VAL A 49 -7.76 -2.25 9.32
N ASN A 50 -6.80 -1.35 9.43
CA ASN A 50 -6.97 -0.11 10.17
C ASN A 50 -6.18 1.01 9.50
N PRO A 51 -6.80 1.70 8.52
CA PRO A 51 -6.12 2.78 7.80
C PRO A 51 -5.69 3.90 8.75
N ILE A 52 -4.53 4.48 8.47
CA ILE A 52 -4.04 5.64 9.19
C ILE A 52 -3.83 6.80 8.20
N ASN A 53 -3.82 8.01 8.73
CA ASN A 53 -3.69 9.20 7.91
C ASN A 53 -2.22 9.58 7.76
N VAL A 54 -1.53 8.90 6.85
CA VAL A 54 -0.14 9.19 6.51
C VAL A 54 0.00 9.38 5.01
N ASN A 55 1.09 10.01 4.61
CA ASN A 55 1.37 10.25 3.20
C ASN A 55 1.99 8.98 2.58
N ALA A 56 1.21 8.28 1.77
CA ALA A 56 1.69 7.10 1.05
C ALA A 56 1.51 7.33 -0.45
N GLN A 57 2.56 7.09 -1.22
CA GLN A 57 2.57 7.34 -2.66
C GLN A 57 3.25 6.22 -3.40
N ILE A 58 2.81 5.99 -4.64
CA ILE A 58 3.49 5.07 -5.55
C ILE A 58 4.29 5.86 -6.58
N GLY A 59 5.25 5.19 -7.21
CA GLY A 59 6.03 5.79 -8.27
C GLY A 59 5.15 6.19 -9.45
N GLU A 60 5.59 7.22 -10.17
CA GLU A 60 4.87 7.70 -11.33
C GLU A 60 4.78 6.60 -12.39
N LYS A 61 3.62 6.50 -13.03
CA LYS A 61 3.37 5.58 -14.15
C LYS A 61 3.72 4.11 -13.82
N THR A 62 3.28 3.67 -12.66
CA THR A 62 3.49 2.27 -12.27
C THR A 62 2.46 1.39 -12.96
N PHE A 63 2.90 0.65 -13.98
CA PHE A 63 2.06 -0.31 -14.69
C PHE A 63 2.31 -1.71 -14.12
N VAL A 64 1.26 -2.53 -14.10
CA VAL A 64 1.40 -3.91 -13.65
C VAL A 64 1.97 -4.74 -14.80
N GLU A 65 3.07 -5.42 -14.51
CA GLU A 65 3.73 -6.30 -15.46
C GLU A 65 2.90 -7.56 -15.71
N SER A 66 3.17 -8.22 -16.83
CA SER A 66 2.49 -9.48 -17.16
C SER A 66 2.82 -10.58 -16.16
N ASN A 67 3.95 -10.48 -15.46
CA ASN A 67 4.31 -11.41 -14.39
C ASN A 67 4.50 -10.64 -13.09
N PRO A 68 3.38 -10.35 -12.38
CA PRO A 68 3.45 -9.52 -11.18
C PRO A 68 4.23 -10.14 -10.03
N SER A 69 4.55 -11.44 -10.08
CA SER A 69 5.37 -12.08 -9.05
C SER A 69 6.76 -11.49 -8.94
N TYR A 70 7.25 -10.90 -10.02
CA TYR A 70 8.58 -10.29 -10.06
C TYR A 70 8.53 -8.77 -10.09
N MET A 71 7.34 -8.20 -10.04
CA MET A 71 7.16 -6.76 -10.12
C MET A 71 7.58 -6.09 -8.81
N ARG A 72 8.30 -5.01 -8.95
CA ARG A 72 8.59 -4.12 -7.83
C ARG A 72 7.65 -2.93 -7.90
N ILE A 73 6.93 -2.69 -6.80
CA ILE A 73 6.03 -1.56 -6.68
C ILE A 73 6.65 -0.58 -5.69
N PRO A 74 7.23 0.53 -6.17
CA PRO A 74 7.86 1.49 -5.26
C PRO A 74 6.78 2.28 -4.52
N VAL A 75 6.57 1.94 -3.26
CA VAL A 75 5.64 2.66 -2.38
C VAL A 75 6.46 3.42 -1.36
N GLN A 76 6.21 4.71 -1.29
CA GLN A 76 6.89 5.59 -0.35
C GLN A 76 5.89 6.07 0.70
N VAL A 77 6.15 5.73 1.95
CA VAL A 77 5.36 6.20 3.08
C VAL A 77 6.21 7.19 3.86
N THR A 78 5.73 8.42 3.97
CA THR A 78 6.49 9.49 4.63
C THR A 78 5.73 10.02 5.84
N ASN A 79 6.48 10.68 6.73
CA ASN A 79 5.89 11.28 7.92
C ASN A 79 5.47 12.74 7.69
N ALA A 80 5.40 13.18 6.45
CA ALA A 80 5.02 14.56 6.15
C ALA A 80 3.66 14.89 6.76
N GLY A 81 3.61 15.92 7.59
CA GLY A 81 2.39 16.36 8.23
C GLY A 81 1.99 15.58 9.48
N LEU A 82 2.77 14.59 9.93
CA LEU A 82 2.44 13.84 11.13
C LEU A 82 2.72 14.66 12.40
N GLU A 83 1.72 14.79 13.24
CA GLU A 83 1.85 15.48 14.52
C GLU A 83 2.35 14.54 15.62
N ALA A 84 2.07 13.24 15.50
CA ALA A 84 2.47 12.22 16.45
C ALA A 84 2.98 10.99 15.74
N ALA A 85 3.80 10.19 16.41
CA ALA A 85 4.31 8.95 15.85
C ALA A 85 3.15 7.98 15.50
N GLN A 86 3.33 7.23 14.42
CA GLN A 86 2.36 6.25 13.96
C GLN A 86 3.05 4.94 13.65
N TYR A 87 2.43 3.83 14.03
CA TYR A 87 2.89 2.52 13.59
C TYR A 87 2.42 2.26 12.18
N VAL A 88 3.32 1.74 11.33
CA VAL A 88 2.97 1.32 9.98
C VAL A 88 3.15 -0.20 9.93
N ARG A 89 2.05 -0.92 9.96
CA ARG A 89 2.06 -2.38 9.95
C ARG A 89 1.50 -2.98 8.68
N GLU A 90 0.85 -2.16 7.85
CA GLU A 90 0.27 -2.61 6.59
C GLU A 90 0.38 -1.50 5.55
N VAL A 91 0.55 -1.91 4.30
CA VAL A 91 0.60 -0.98 3.16
C VAL A 91 -0.16 -1.64 2.02
N ALA A 92 -0.96 -0.85 1.31
CA ALA A 92 -1.72 -1.36 0.17
C ALA A 92 -1.52 -0.49 -1.05
N THR A 93 -1.65 -1.10 -2.22
CA THR A 93 -1.72 -0.37 -3.48
C THR A 93 -3.09 -0.56 -4.09
N PHE A 94 -3.53 0.45 -4.84
CA PHE A 94 -4.86 0.50 -5.42
C PHE A 94 -4.77 0.71 -6.92
N ALA A 95 -5.68 0.08 -7.65
CA ALA A 95 -5.80 0.21 -9.09
C ALA A 95 -7.26 0.49 -9.43
N LEU A 96 -7.51 0.81 -10.70
CA LEU A 96 -8.89 0.99 -11.19
C LEU A 96 -9.33 -0.25 -11.95
N ASP A 97 -10.57 -0.70 -11.70
CA ASP A 97 -11.14 -1.83 -12.42
C ASP A 97 -11.72 -1.38 -13.77
N GLU A 98 -12.46 -2.26 -14.45
CA GLU A 98 -13.03 -1.98 -15.76
C GLU A 98 -14.05 -0.86 -15.76
N LYS A 99 -14.59 -0.53 -14.59
CA LYS A 99 -15.56 0.55 -14.42
C LYS A 99 -14.94 1.81 -13.83
N ASP A 100 -13.59 1.88 -13.85
CA ASP A 100 -12.82 2.97 -13.25
C ASP A 100 -13.08 3.13 -11.76
N ALA A 101 -13.42 2.04 -11.07
CA ALA A 101 -13.60 2.04 -9.63
C ALA A 101 -12.32 1.56 -8.94
N PRO A 102 -11.86 2.28 -7.89
CA PRO A 102 -10.65 1.87 -7.19
C PRO A 102 -10.87 0.59 -6.39
N PHE A 103 -9.86 -0.27 -6.37
CA PHE A 103 -9.86 -1.48 -5.57
C PHE A 103 -8.45 -1.77 -5.08
N MET A 104 -8.33 -2.53 -3.99
CA MET A 104 -7.04 -2.89 -3.43
C MET A 104 -6.39 -3.99 -4.27
N PHE A 105 -5.28 -3.64 -4.93
CA PHE A 105 -4.57 -4.56 -5.81
C PHE A 105 -3.59 -5.44 -5.06
N SER A 106 -2.81 -4.85 -4.15
CA SER A 106 -1.84 -5.59 -3.36
C SER A 106 -1.90 -5.17 -1.91
N TYR A 107 -1.46 -6.09 -1.06
CA TYR A 107 -1.43 -5.87 0.38
C TYR A 107 -0.09 -6.34 0.92
N SER A 108 0.54 -5.49 1.70
CA SER A 108 1.81 -5.80 2.36
C SER A 108 1.64 -5.68 3.86
N TRP A 109 2.26 -6.58 4.60
CA TRP A 109 2.13 -6.59 6.07
C TRP A 109 3.47 -6.92 6.71
N LEU A 110 3.64 -6.50 7.95
CA LEU A 110 4.81 -6.85 8.73
C LEU A 110 4.64 -8.24 9.32
N ASP A 111 5.71 -9.01 9.28
CA ASP A 111 5.76 -10.27 10.01
C ASP A 111 5.69 -9.96 11.52
N GLY A 112 5.14 -10.90 12.29
CA GLY A 112 4.91 -10.68 13.72
C GLY A 112 6.12 -10.19 14.50
N ALA A 113 7.32 -10.64 14.13
CA ALA A 113 8.54 -10.23 14.80
C ALA A 113 8.98 -8.79 14.47
N ASP A 114 8.45 -8.23 13.38
CA ASP A 114 8.84 -6.93 12.85
C ASP A 114 7.71 -5.90 12.98
N SER A 115 6.83 -6.07 13.96
CA SER A 115 5.63 -5.25 14.09
C SER A 115 5.87 -3.84 14.63
N ASP A 116 7.11 -3.48 14.88
CA ASP A 116 7.46 -2.22 15.55
C ASP A 116 7.88 -1.10 14.60
N ASN A 117 7.49 -1.19 13.34
CA ASN A 117 7.84 -0.16 12.38
C ASN A 117 7.06 1.13 12.67
N ILE A 118 7.77 2.13 13.18
CA ILE A 118 7.18 3.39 13.63
C ILE A 118 7.63 4.52 12.72
N LEU A 119 6.66 5.30 12.25
CA LEU A 119 6.92 6.55 11.56
C LEU A 119 6.98 7.66 12.60
N PRO A 120 8.12 8.37 12.73
CA PRO A 120 8.23 9.44 13.74
C PRO A 120 7.39 10.65 13.33
N PRO A 121 7.11 11.56 14.28
CA PRO A 121 6.47 12.81 13.93
C PRO A 121 7.30 13.60 12.93
N ASP A 122 6.63 14.48 12.17
CA ASP A 122 7.31 15.34 11.21
C ASP A 122 8.09 16.41 11.95
N SER A 123 9.42 16.25 12.01
CA SER A 123 10.28 17.20 12.69
C SER A 123 10.26 18.58 12.03
N PHE A 124 9.93 18.65 10.74
CA PHE A 124 9.80 19.90 10.04
C PHE A 124 8.63 20.73 10.57
N LEU A 125 7.51 20.06 10.89
CA LEU A 125 6.36 20.72 11.50
C LEU A 125 6.76 21.38 12.84
N GLY A 126 7.48 20.64 13.68
CA GLY A 126 7.94 21.17 14.95
C GLY A 126 8.86 22.37 14.78
N ARG A 127 9.75 22.29 13.80
CA ARG A 127 10.67 23.42 13.51
C ARG A 127 9.93 24.63 12.99
N ALA A 128 8.96 24.43 12.12
CA ALA A 128 8.16 25.53 11.61
C ALA A 128 7.39 26.22 12.73
N GLY A 129 6.93 25.45 13.71
CA GLY A 129 6.25 26.03 14.88
C GLY A 129 7.17 26.79 15.82
N MET A 130 8.46 26.53 15.74
CA MET A 130 9.46 27.22 16.56
C MET A 130 9.99 28.50 15.92
N ASP A 131 9.89 28.57 14.65
CA ASP A 131 10.36 29.70 13.88
C ASP A 131 9.28 30.80 13.82
#